data_13b1da3fb8dd5d779d32da79ab121713
#
_entry.id   13b1da3fb8dd5d779d32da79ab121713
#
_cell.length_a   1.000
_cell.length_b   1.000
_cell.length_c   1.000
_cell.angle_alpha   90.00
_cell.angle_beta   90.00
_cell.angle_gamma   90.00
#
_symmetry.space_group_name_H-M   'P 1'
#
loop_
_entity.id
_entity.type
_entity.pdbx_description
1 polymer ?
#
loop_
_entity_poly.entity_id
_entity_poly.type
_entity_poly.pdbx_seq_one_letter_code
_entity_poly.pdbx_strand_id
1 'polypeptide(L)'
;MSDPVVALLMLGLFLIFILMGFPVAFTLMAMGIGFGYYAYFDADRMWRAYDRLVRKGVEDEGLLSGAYFDGFFNNQIFDLFVNQTFSVMANDVLTAVPLFLFMGYVVERSNIVAKLFHTLYIATRRVPGSMAVAALITCTLFATATGIVGAVVTLMGLLALPAMLKAKYDTSLASGVICAGGTLGILIPPSIMLIVYAAASNVSIVKLYAGALFPGLLLAGLYIVYVIVRAMLRPQDCPKPTKEDIGEYTTTQIFIQLATSVFPLAFLILAVLGSILFGLATPSEAAAMGALGGLLLTVVYRAFTWQRLRESVYLTARTTAMVCWLFVGSWTFSSVFSYLGGEHIISEFVTGLDISPITFLILAQLIIFV
;
A
#
# COMPACT_ATOMS: atom_id res chain seq x y z
N MET A 1 3.92 -1.91 35.61
CA MET A 1 3.90 -0.49 36.01
C MET A 1 3.89 0.32 34.73
N SER A 2 2.88 1.18 34.57
CA SER A 2 2.86 2.14 33.45
C SER A 2 4.01 3.15 33.68
N ASP A 3 4.87 3.30 32.70
CA ASP A 3 5.93 4.30 32.73
C ASP A 3 5.77 5.23 31.51
N PRO A 4 4.98 6.28 31.65
CA PRO A 4 4.64 7.17 30.54
C PRO A 4 5.85 7.86 29.91
N VAL A 5 6.90 8.11 30.69
CA VAL A 5 8.14 8.73 30.20
C VAL A 5 8.87 7.75 29.25
N VAL A 6 8.88 6.46 29.60
CA VAL A 6 9.50 5.42 28.76
C VAL A 6 8.71 5.24 27.46
N ALA A 7 7.38 5.35 27.48
CA ALA A 7 6.55 5.32 26.27
C ALA A 7 6.89 6.48 25.32
N LEU A 8 7.02 7.70 25.84
CA LEU A 8 7.43 8.87 25.03
C LEU A 8 8.87 8.72 24.50
N LEU A 9 9.78 8.19 25.29
CA LEU A 9 11.14 7.91 24.86
C LEU A 9 11.17 6.87 23.74
N MET A 10 10.38 5.80 23.85
CA MET A 10 10.19 4.78 22.81
C MET A 10 9.72 5.41 21.49
N LEU A 11 8.70 6.28 21.54
CA LEU A 11 8.20 6.99 20.36
C LEU A 11 9.24 7.95 19.78
N GLY A 12 9.93 8.71 20.62
CA GLY A 12 10.97 9.65 20.20
C GLY A 12 12.15 8.96 19.51
N LEU A 13 12.64 7.87 20.10
CA LEU A 13 13.71 7.07 19.49
C LEU A 13 13.27 6.43 18.17
N PHE A 14 12.04 5.95 18.09
CA PHE A 14 11.47 5.42 16.85
C PHE A 14 11.53 6.47 15.72
N LEU A 15 11.08 7.70 16.00
CA LEU A 15 11.15 8.80 15.03
C LEU A 15 12.59 9.14 14.61
N ILE A 16 13.52 9.19 15.57
CA ILE A 16 14.94 9.43 15.30
C ILE A 16 15.52 8.35 14.36
N PHE A 17 15.27 7.07 14.64
CA PHE A 17 15.80 5.99 13.81
C PHE A 17 15.20 5.99 12.39
N ILE A 18 13.90 6.33 12.24
CA ILE A 18 13.31 6.50 10.92
C ILE A 18 13.97 7.65 10.16
N LEU A 19 14.18 8.80 10.80
CA LEU A 19 14.86 9.95 10.18
C LEU A 19 16.31 9.65 9.80
N MET A 20 16.96 8.73 10.52
CA MET A 20 18.30 8.21 10.16
C MET A 20 18.27 7.22 8.98
N GLY A 21 17.08 6.85 8.46
CA GLY A 21 16.92 5.99 7.29
C GLY A 21 16.88 4.49 7.61
N PHE A 22 16.68 4.09 8.86
CA PHE A 22 16.50 2.66 9.20
C PHE A 22 15.19 2.12 8.65
N PRO A 23 15.14 0.84 8.20
CA PRO A 23 13.91 0.23 7.70
C PRO A 23 12.83 0.17 8.77
N VAL A 24 11.66 0.75 8.47
CA VAL A 24 10.56 0.95 9.43
C VAL A 24 10.14 -0.34 10.14
N ALA A 25 9.98 -1.45 9.41
CA ALA A 25 9.55 -2.72 9.97
C ALA A 25 10.51 -3.25 11.06
N PHE A 26 11.80 -3.23 10.77
CA PHE A 26 12.82 -3.69 11.73
C PHE A 26 12.98 -2.73 12.90
N THR A 27 12.84 -1.43 12.68
CA THR A 27 12.88 -0.42 13.74
C THR A 27 11.71 -0.61 14.71
N LEU A 28 10.49 -0.82 14.20
CA LEU A 28 9.32 -1.12 15.03
C LEU A 28 9.51 -2.39 15.85
N MET A 29 10.03 -3.48 15.24
CA MET A 29 10.32 -4.72 15.95
C MET A 29 11.39 -4.53 17.03
N ALA A 30 12.49 -3.86 16.69
CA ALA A 30 13.59 -3.63 17.64
C ALA A 30 13.12 -2.78 18.83
N MET A 31 12.35 -1.70 18.57
CA MET A 31 11.78 -0.88 19.64
C MET A 31 10.75 -1.66 20.45
N GLY A 32 9.83 -2.39 19.77
CA GLY A 32 8.83 -3.23 20.44
C GLY A 32 9.45 -4.28 21.34
N ILE A 33 10.45 -5.02 20.85
CA ILE A 33 11.13 -6.06 21.65
C ILE A 33 11.97 -5.44 22.77
N GLY A 34 12.78 -4.41 22.47
CA GLY A 34 13.68 -3.80 23.45
C GLY A 34 12.93 -3.13 24.60
N PHE A 35 11.99 -2.26 24.30
CA PHE A 35 11.16 -1.61 25.33
C PHE A 35 10.16 -2.57 25.96
N GLY A 36 9.66 -3.56 25.18
CA GLY A 36 8.80 -4.60 25.71
C GLY A 36 9.54 -5.52 26.70
N TYR A 37 10.81 -5.82 26.45
CA TYR A 37 11.62 -6.56 27.40
C TYR A 37 11.72 -5.80 28.73
N TYR A 38 11.97 -4.49 28.71
CA TYR A 38 11.94 -3.63 29.89
C TYR A 38 10.56 -3.61 30.55
N ALA A 39 9.50 -3.41 29.78
CA ALA A 39 8.13 -3.25 30.27
C ALA A 39 7.59 -4.52 30.98
N TYR A 40 7.92 -5.70 30.43
CA TYR A 40 7.50 -6.99 30.96
C TYR A 40 8.56 -7.67 31.83
N PHE A 41 9.64 -6.94 32.18
CA PHE A 41 10.68 -7.47 33.05
C PHE A 41 10.15 -7.65 34.48
N ASP A 42 10.21 -8.87 34.98
CA ASP A 42 9.77 -9.24 36.34
C ASP A 42 10.92 -9.99 37.03
N ALA A 43 11.63 -9.27 37.89
CA ALA A 43 12.73 -9.83 38.70
C ALA A 43 12.26 -11.01 39.55
N ASP A 44 11.01 -10.99 40.04
CA ASP A 44 10.45 -12.06 40.86
C ASP A 44 10.31 -13.38 40.09
N ARG A 45 10.24 -13.36 38.78
CA ARG A 45 10.22 -14.60 37.95
C ARG A 45 11.55 -15.31 37.99
N MET A 46 12.64 -14.56 37.91
CA MET A 46 13.99 -15.12 37.99
C MET A 46 14.21 -15.78 39.35
N TRP A 47 13.84 -15.08 40.41
CA TRP A 47 13.91 -15.60 41.76
C TRP A 47 12.98 -16.77 42.02
N ARG A 48 11.75 -16.74 41.53
CA ARG A 48 10.78 -17.84 41.67
C ARG A 48 11.24 -19.13 40.98
N ALA A 49 11.91 -19.04 39.85
CA ALA A 49 12.47 -20.20 39.15
C ALA A 49 13.62 -20.83 39.99
N TYR A 50 14.52 -19.99 40.45
CA TYR A 50 15.63 -20.36 41.32
C TYR A 50 15.13 -20.96 42.66
N ASP A 51 14.30 -20.26 43.40
CA ASP A 51 13.71 -20.69 44.68
C ASP A 51 12.96 -22.03 44.58
N ARG A 52 12.31 -22.26 43.46
CA ARG A 52 11.59 -23.52 43.22
C ARG A 52 12.54 -24.73 43.21
N LEU A 53 13.71 -24.59 42.60
CA LEU A 53 14.74 -25.65 42.57
C LEU A 53 15.42 -25.81 43.93
N VAL A 54 15.75 -24.72 44.60
CA VAL A 54 16.32 -24.75 45.96
C VAL A 54 15.37 -25.45 46.94
N ARG A 55 14.06 -25.14 46.90
CA ARG A 55 13.04 -25.81 47.72
C ARG A 55 12.89 -27.32 47.41
N LYS A 56 13.24 -27.72 46.19
CA LYS A 56 13.26 -29.14 45.79
C LYS A 56 14.54 -29.86 46.19
N GLY A 57 15.48 -29.19 46.89
CA GLY A 57 16.73 -29.75 47.32
C GLY A 57 17.75 -29.96 46.21
N VAL A 58 17.68 -29.20 45.14
CA VAL A 58 18.66 -29.21 44.06
C VAL A 58 19.86 -28.39 44.49
N GLU A 59 21.02 -29.05 44.72
CA GLU A 59 22.28 -28.39 45.11
C GLU A 59 23.24 -28.17 43.93
N ASP A 60 22.90 -28.60 42.74
CA ASP A 60 23.71 -28.43 41.54
C ASP A 60 23.70 -26.97 41.08
N GLU A 61 24.85 -26.28 41.26
CA GLU A 61 25.03 -24.87 40.86
C GLU A 61 24.77 -24.65 39.38
N GLY A 62 25.04 -25.63 38.52
CA GLY A 62 24.75 -25.55 37.07
C GLY A 62 23.27 -25.52 36.77
N LEU A 63 22.45 -26.31 37.44
CA LEU A 63 21.00 -26.33 37.32
C LEU A 63 20.36 -25.07 37.93
N LEU A 64 20.91 -24.57 39.05
CA LEU A 64 20.42 -23.34 39.69
C LEU A 64 20.72 -22.11 38.85
N SER A 65 21.93 -22.00 38.29
CA SER A 65 22.27 -20.92 37.38
C SER A 65 21.45 -20.99 36.07
N GLY A 66 21.23 -22.19 35.52
CA GLY A 66 20.38 -22.42 34.37
C GLY A 66 18.94 -21.94 34.59
N ALA A 67 18.35 -22.23 35.76
CA ALA A 67 17.01 -21.77 36.11
C ALA A 67 16.91 -20.25 36.26
N TYR A 68 17.97 -19.61 36.75
CA TYR A 68 18.06 -18.16 36.83
C TYR A 68 18.09 -17.53 35.40
N PHE A 69 18.91 -18.07 34.52
CA PHE A 69 18.97 -17.63 33.11
C PHE A 69 17.70 -17.96 32.35
N ASP A 70 17.05 -19.09 32.58
CA ASP A 70 15.74 -19.41 32.00
C ASP A 70 14.69 -18.38 32.40
N GLY A 71 14.70 -17.94 33.67
CA GLY A 71 13.82 -16.87 34.14
C GLY A 71 14.09 -15.52 33.46
N PHE A 72 15.38 -15.25 33.15
CA PHE A 72 15.80 -14.05 32.43
C PHE A 72 15.33 -14.08 30.97
N PHE A 73 15.49 -15.23 30.28
CA PHE A 73 15.06 -15.36 28.87
C PHE A 73 13.56 -15.59 28.70
N ASN A 74 12.85 -16.02 29.74
CA ASN A 74 11.41 -16.26 29.72
C ASN A 74 10.62 -14.96 29.99
N ASN A 75 10.79 -13.96 29.12
CA ASN A 75 10.07 -12.69 29.18
C ASN A 75 8.80 -12.75 28.34
N GLN A 76 7.70 -12.19 28.83
CA GLN A 76 6.39 -12.18 28.14
C GLN A 76 6.43 -11.49 26.77
N ILE A 77 7.42 -10.65 26.51
CA ILE A 77 7.56 -10.01 25.19
C ILE A 77 7.76 -11.03 24.07
N PHE A 78 8.43 -12.14 24.34
CA PHE A 78 8.62 -13.19 23.32
C PHE A 78 7.31 -13.91 23.00
N ASP A 79 6.49 -14.18 24.02
CA ASP A 79 5.15 -14.74 23.82
C ASP A 79 4.25 -13.74 23.06
N LEU A 80 4.32 -12.46 23.41
CA LEU A 80 3.59 -11.40 22.70
C LEU A 80 4.02 -11.35 21.23
N PHE A 81 5.32 -11.35 20.96
CA PHE A 81 5.86 -11.30 19.59
C PHE A 81 5.42 -12.51 18.76
N VAL A 82 5.45 -13.71 19.33
CA VAL A 82 4.96 -14.93 18.68
C VAL A 82 3.46 -14.82 18.39
N ASN A 83 2.66 -14.39 19.36
CA ASN A 83 1.21 -14.20 19.20
C ASN A 83 0.88 -13.16 18.14
N GLN A 84 1.60 -12.03 18.09
CA GLN A 84 1.41 -11.01 17.04
C GLN A 84 1.79 -11.54 15.67
N THR A 85 2.88 -12.31 15.57
CA THR A 85 3.28 -12.96 14.31
C THR A 85 2.18 -13.92 13.83
N PHE A 86 1.66 -14.76 14.72
CA PHE A 86 0.58 -15.69 14.39
C PHE A 86 -0.69 -14.95 13.98
N SER A 87 -1.05 -13.87 14.69
CA SER A 87 -2.22 -13.04 14.37
C SER A 87 -2.12 -12.41 12.98
N VAL A 88 -0.93 -11.95 12.57
CA VAL A 88 -0.69 -11.45 11.20
C VAL A 88 -0.86 -12.55 10.16
N MET A 89 -0.32 -13.75 10.43
CA MET A 89 -0.39 -14.88 9.49
C MET A 89 -1.81 -15.45 9.35
N ALA A 90 -2.61 -15.40 10.42
CA ALA A 90 -3.99 -15.89 10.46
C ALA A 90 -5.02 -14.82 10.04
N ASN A 91 -4.60 -13.62 9.64
CA ASN A 91 -5.51 -12.54 9.28
C ASN A 91 -6.04 -12.70 7.85
N ASP A 92 -7.35 -12.98 7.73
CA ASP A 92 -8.02 -13.20 6.43
C ASP A 92 -7.96 -11.97 5.52
N VAL A 93 -7.98 -10.77 6.10
CA VAL A 93 -7.89 -9.51 5.36
C VAL A 93 -6.53 -9.36 4.68
N LEU A 94 -5.46 -9.71 5.40
CA LEU A 94 -4.10 -9.65 4.87
C LEU A 94 -3.82 -10.72 3.81
N THR A 95 -4.57 -11.82 3.77
CA THR A 95 -4.48 -12.85 2.73
C THR A 95 -4.83 -12.31 1.34
N ALA A 96 -5.66 -11.26 1.24
CA ALA A 96 -5.95 -10.59 -0.02
C ALA A 96 -4.75 -9.84 -0.59
N VAL A 97 -3.80 -9.37 0.24
CA VAL A 97 -2.65 -8.56 -0.19
C VAL A 97 -1.77 -9.29 -1.22
N PRO A 98 -1.25 -10.52 -0.96
CA PRO A 98 -0.43 -11.24 -1.93
C PRO A 98 -1.17 -11.51 -3.25
N LEU A 99 -2.45 -11.75 -3.21
CA LEU A 99 -3.25 -12.03 -4.40
C LEU A 99 -3.45 -10.79 -5.27
N PHE A 100 -3.75 -9.63 -4.68
CA PHE A 100 -3.82 -8.36 -5.40
C PHE A 100 -2.45 -7.91 -5.91
N LEU A 101 -1.39 -8.08 -5.12
CA LEU A 101 -0.02 -7.82 -5.57
C LEU A 101 0.35 -8.68 -6.78
N PHE A 102 0.03 -9.97 -6.73
CA PHE A 102 0.29 -10.88 -7.84
C PHE A 102 -0.48 -10.48 -9.09
N MET A 103 -1.79 -10.18 -8.96
CA MET A 103 -2.60 -9.64 -10.06
C MET A 103 -1.93 -8.40 -10.66
N GLY A 104 -1.52 -7.45 -9.83
CA GLY A 104 -0.88 -6.22 -10.26
C GLY A 104 0.41 -6.46 -11.04
N TYR A 105 1.34 -7.26 -10.50
CA TYR A 105 2.61 -7.56 -11.15
C TYR A 105 2.45 -8.36 -12.45
N VAL A 106 1.49 -9.27 -12.52
CA VAL A 106 1.20 -10.03 -13.75
C VAL A 106 0.65 -9.12 -14.83
N VAL A 107 -0.30 -8.24 -14.49
CA VAL A 107 -0.88 -7.26 -15.42
C VAL A 107 0.19 -6.24 -15.87
N GLU A 108 1.05 -5.77 -14.98
CA GLU A 108 2.17 -4.86 -15.29
C GLU A 108 3.06 -5.42 -16.40
N ARG A 109 3.40 -6.71 -16.34
CA ARG A 109 4.32 -7.37 -17.27
C ARG A 109 3.66 -7.87 -18.55
N SER A 110 2.37 -7.66 -18.72
CA SER A 110 1.59 -8.18 -19.84
C SER A 110 1.65 -7.36 -21.14
N ASN A 111 2.42 -6.25 -21.17
CA ASN A 111 2.43 -5.26 -22.27
C ASN A 111 1.06 -4.61 -22.59
N ILE A 112 0.04 -4.85 -21.76
CA ILE A 112 -1.30 -4.27 -21.94
C ILE A 112 -1.23 -2.75 -21.84
N VAL A 113 -0.43 -2.22 -20.92
CA VAL A 113 -0.33 -0.79 -20.63
C VAL A 113 0.16 0.02 -21.82
N ALA A 114 1.17 -0.48 -22.55
CA ALA A 114 1.68 0.20 -23.74
C ALA A 114 0.62 0.29 -24.84
N LYS A 115 -0.14 -0.80 -25.07
CA LYS A 115 -1.26 -0.81 -26.02
C LYS A 115 -2.38 0.11 -25.58
N LEU A 116 -2.70 0.10 -24.26
CA LEU A 116 -3.71 0.94 -23.65
C LEU A 116 -3.39 2.43 -23.85
N PHE A 117 -2.16 2.84 -23.49
CA PHE A 117 -1.70 4.22 -23.66
C PHE A 117 -1.77 4.68 -25.11
N HIS A 118 -1.24 3.88 -26.04
CA HIS A 118 -1.27 4.20 -27.47
C HIS A 118 -2.68 4.33 -28.02
N THR A 119 -3.57 3.40 -27.66
CA THR A 119 -4.96 3.42 -28.09
C THR A 119 -5.73 4.62 -27.53
N LEU A 120 -5.54 4.92 -26.24
CA LEU A 120 -6.16 6.09 -25.60
C LEU A 120 -5.61 7.40 -26.17
N TYR A 121 -4.34 7.47 -26.50
CA TYR A 121 -3.75 8.62 -27.17
C TYR A 121 -4.43 8.91 -28.52
N ILE A 122 -4.63 7.86 -29.33
CA ILE A 122 -5.35 7.99 -30.61
C ILE A 122 -6.82 8.39 -30.40
N ALA A 123 -7.48 7.80 -29.41
CA ALA A 123 -8.88 8.09 -29.11
C ALA A 123 -9.09 9.53 -28.62
N THR A 124 -8.15 10.06 -27.82
CA THR A 124 -8.23 11.43 -27.25
C THR A 124 -7.60 12.50 -28.17
N ARG A 125 -7.22 12.17 -29.40
CA ARG A 125 -6.51 13.06 -30.34
C ARG A 125 -7.15 14.44 -30.56
N ARG A 126 -8.47 14.54 -30.36
CA ARG A 126 -9.24 15.79 -30.50
C ARG A 126 -9.24 16.66 -29.24
N VAL A 127 -8.83 16.09 -28.11
CA VAL A 127 -8.83 16.76 -26.82
C VAL A 127 -7.55 17.59 -26.67
N PRO A 128 -7.63 18.84 -26.18
CA PRO A 128 -6.44 19.61 -25.84
C PRO A 128 -5.59 18.86 -24.79
N GLY A 129 -4.26 18.77 -25.01
CA GLY A 129 -3.39 18.00 -24.13
C GLY A 129 -3.58 16.47 -24.23
N SER A 130 -3.98 15.97 -25.40
CA SER A 130 -4.39 14.57 -25.67
C SER A 130 -3.45 13.51 -25.08
N MET A 131 -2.12 13.70 -25.20
CA MET A 131 -1.15 12.73 -24.70
C MET A 131 -1.12 12.69 -23.17
N ALA A 132 -1.22 13.84 -22.50
CA ALA A 132 -1.31 13.92 -21.05
C ALA A 132 -2.63 13.37 -20.51
N VAL A 133 -3.76 13.65 -21.20
CA VAL A 133 -5.07 13.07 -20.88
C VAL A 133 -5.06 11.56 -21.05
N ALA A 134 -4.48 11.05 -22.15
CA ALA A 134 -4.34 9.61 -22.37
C ALA A 134 -3.46 8.95 -21.28
N ALA A 135 -2.37 9.62 -20.88
CA ALA A 135 -1.52 9.15 -19.79
C ALA A 135 -2.30 9.07 -18.46
N LEU A 136 -3.08 10.09 -18.10
CA LEU A 136 -3.90 10.08 -16.88
C LEU A 136 -4.96 8.97 -16.89
N ILE A 137 -5.68 8.79 -18.00
CA ILE A 137 -6.67 7.71 -18.11
C ILE A 137 -6.00 6.34 -18.04
N THR A 138 -4.84 6.18 -18.71
CA THR A 138 -4.05 4.94 -18.63
C THR A 138 -3.58 4.69 -17.20
N CYS A 139 -3.02 5.71 -16.53
CA CYS A 139 -2.61 5.62 -15.13
C CYS A 139 -3.79 5.25 -14.24
N THR A 140 -4.95 5.87 -14.41
CA THR A 140 -6.15 5.58 -13.62
C THR A 140 -6.55 4.12 -13.73
N LEU A 141 -6.68 3.59 -14.95
CA LEU A 141 -7.07 2.20 -15.17
C LEU A 141 -5.99 1.21 -14.70
N PHE A 142 -4.73 1.52 -14.99
CA PHE A 142 -3.63 0.63 -14.62
C PHE A 142 -3.33 0.68 -13.12
N ALA A 143 -3.36 1.87 -12.52
CA ALA A 143 -3.19 2.07 -11.10
C ALA A 143 -4.25 1.33 -10.28
N THR A 144 -5.51 1.38 -10.74
CA THR A 144 -6.63 0.62 -10.15
C THR A 144 -6.38 -0.90 -10.21
N ALA A 145 -5.85 -1.40 -11.33
CA ALA A 145 -5.57 -2.82 -11.49
C ALA A 145 -4.39 -3.31 -10.64
N THR A 146 -3.37 -2.45 -10.41
CA THR A 146 -2.14 -2.86 -9.72
C THR A 146 -2.12 -2.49 -8.24
N GLY A 147 -2.74 -1.38 -7.85
CA GLY A 147 -2.69 -0.84 -6.50
C GLY A 147 -1.28 -0.41 -6.05
N ILE A 148 -0.31 -0.31 -6.97
CA ILE A 148 1.12 -0.06 -6.66
C ILE A 148 1.58 1.22 -7.38
N VAL A 149 1.77 2.31 -6.64
CA VAL A 149 2.20 3.60 -7.17
C VAL A 149 3.53 3.51 -7.93
N GLY A 150 4.53 2.89 -7.31
CA GLY A 150 5.87 2.80 -7.88
C GLY A 150 5.90 2.10 -9.24
N ALA A 151 5.14 1.02 -9.40
CA ALA A 151 5.01 0.29 -10.67
C ALA A 151 4.40 1.19 -11.76
N VAL A 152 3.30 1.89 -11.43
CA VAL A 152 2.62 2.78 -12.38
C VAL A 152 3.50 3.94 -12.82
N VAL A 153 4.10 4.65 -11.86
CA VAL A 153 4.98 5.80 -12.14
C VAL A 153 6.19 5.37 -12.97
N THR A 154 6.83 4.25 -12.60
CA THR A 154 8.00 3.75 -13.33
C THR A 154 7.64 3.34 -14.76
N LEU A 155 6.58 2.55 -14.93
CA LEU A 155 6.17 2.07 -16.24
C LEU A 155 5.72 3.20 -17.16
N MET A 156 4.87 4.11 -16.65
CA MET A 156 4.41 5.26 -17.42
C MET A 156 5.53 6.29 -17.63
N GLY A 157 6.46 6.40 -16.69
CA GLY A 157 7.70 7.18 -16.86
C GLY A 157 8.56 6.67 -18.00
N LEU A 158 8.64 5.36 -18.21
CA LEU A 158 9.37 4.77 -19.32
C LEU A 158 8.62 4.82 -20.67
N LEU A 159 7.29 4.78 -20.64
CA LEU A 159 6.46 4.73 -21.85
C LEU A 159 5.98 6.12 -22.29
N ALA A 160 5.33 6.87 -21.38
CA ALA A 160 4.66 8.11 -21.73
C ALA A 160 5.57 9.33 -21.68
N LEU A 161 6.50 9.41 -20.71
CA LEU A 161 7.37 10.58 -20.57
C LEU A 161 8.25 10.83 -21.81
N PRO A 162 8.97 9.84 -22.36
CA PRO A 162 9.77 10.06 -23.58
C PRO A 162 8.91 10.49 -24.78
N ALA A 163 7.70 9.91 -24.90
CA ALA A 163 6.75 10.28 -25.94
C ALA A 163 6.27 11.73 -25.81
N MET A 164 5.94 12.16 -24.57
CA MET A 164 5.52 13.54 -24.28
C MET A 164 6.67 14.54 -24.53
N LEU A 165 7.90 14.20 -24.11
CA LEU A 165 9.07 15.05 -24.35
C LEU A 165 9.40 15.17 -25.84
N LYS A 166 9.29 14.07 -26.61
CA LYS A 166 9.46 14.09 -28.08
C LYS A 166 8.39 14.96 -28.74
N ALA A 167 7.17 14.95 -28.23
CA ALA A 167 6.09 15.83 -28.67
C ALA A 167 6.21 17.28 -28.13
N LYS A 168 7.33 17.63 -27.49
CA LYS A 168 7.65 18.96 -26.95
C LYS A 168 6.68 19.44 -25.85
N TYR A 169 6.13 18.53 -25.07
CA TYR A 169 5.41 18.89 -23.84
C TYR A 169 6.37 19.52 -22.82
N ASP A 170 5.85 20.44 -22.02
CA ASP A 170 6.58 20.97 -20.87
C ASP A 170 7.01 19.85 -19.93
N THR A 171 8.28 19.81 -19.55
CA THR A 171 8.85 18.72 -18.74
C THR A 171 8.19 18.62 -17.37
N SER A 172 7.89 19.77 -16.74
CA SER A 172 7.25 19.82 -15.43
C SER A 172 5.84 19.28 -15.48
N LEU A 173 5.07 19.63 -16.55
CA LEU A 173 3.74 19.09 -16.74
C LEU A 173 3.77 17.59 -17.05
N ALA A 174 4.65 17.14 -17.94
CA ALA A 174 4.76 15.73 -18.33
C ALA A 174 5.11 14.84 -17.13
N SER A 175 6.12 15.20 -16.34
CA SER A 175 6.50 14.47 -15.13
C SER A 175 5.39 14.54 -14.07
N GLY A 176 4.79 15.73 -13.86
CA GLY A 176 3.70 15.92 -12.90
C GLY A 176 2.47 15.07 -13.21
N VAL A 177 2.08 14.96 -14.48
CA VAL A 177 0.97 14.11 -14.94
C VAL A 177 1.19 12.64 -14.62
N ILE A 178 2.42 12.13 -14.81
CA ILE A 178 2.75 10.74 -14.54
C ILE A 178 2.79 10.47 -13.03
N CYS A 179 3.41 11.35 -12.26
CA CYS A 179 3.44 11.21 -10.81
C CYS A 179 2.03 11.30 -10.21
N ALA A 180 1.24 12.30 -10.59
CA ALA A 180 -0.13 12.45 -10.13
C ALA A 180 -1.02 11.29 -10.56
N GLY A 181 -0.90 10.83 -11.81
CA GLY A 181 -1.63 9.66 -12.30
C GLY A 181 -1.29 8.38 -11.54
N GLY A 182 -0.01 8.19 -11.19
CA GLY A 182 0.44 7.02 -10.42
C GLY A 182 -0.12 6.98 -9.01
N THR A 183 -0.28 8.12 -8.34
CA THR A 183 -0.83 8.19 -6.97
C THR A 183 -2.30 7.76 -6.88
N LEU A 184 -3.05 7.78 -8.00
CA LEU A 184 -4.44 7.31 -8.03
C LEU A 184 -4.58 5.83 -7.65
N GLY A 185 -3.52 5.01 -7.81
CA GLY A 185 -3.52 3.59 -7.44
C GLY A 185 -3.66 3.31 -5.94
N ILE A 186 -3.35 4.29 -5.09
CA ILE A 186 -3.60 4.16 -3.65
C ILE A 186 -5.08 4.45 -3.33
N LEU A 187 -5.68 5.37 -4.07
CA LEU A 187 -6.99 5.91 -3.73
C LEU A 187 -8.14 5.14 -4.40
N ILE A 188 -7.99 4.75 -5.68
CA ILE A 188 -9.07 4.09 -6.43
C ILE A 188 -9.06 2.58 -6.14
N PRO A 189 -10.15 1.98 -5.63
CA PRO A 189 -10.24 0.55 -5.39
C PRO A 189 -10.18 -0.29 -6.69
N PRO A 190 -9.63 -1.55 -6.62
CA PRO A 190 -9.05 -2.21 -5.47
C PRO A 190 -7.64 -1.70 -5.14
N SER A 191 -7.42 -1.23 -3.92
CA SER A 191 -6.17 -0.66 -3.46
C SER A 191 -5.60 -1.46 -2.29
N ILE A 192 -4.33 -1.81 -2.38
CA ILE A 192 -3.60 -2.56 -1.34
C ILE A 192 -3.49 -1.72 -0.06
N MET A 193 -3.30 -0.40 -0.19
CA MET A 193 -3.21 0.48 0.99
C MET A 193 -4.52 0.54 1.76
N LEU A 194 -5.67 0.50 1.09
CA LEU A 194 -6.97 0.43 1.78
C LEU A 194 -7.16 -0.90 2.50
N ILE A 195 -6.64 -2.02 1.96
CA ILE A 195 -6.65 -3.32 2.64
C ILE A 195 -5.77 -3.27 3.90
N VAL A 196 -4.56 -2.73 3.77
CA VAL A 196 -3.62 -2.53 4.89
C VAL A 196 -4.26 -1.65 5.98
N TYR A 197 -4.91 -0.54 5.58
CA TYR A 197 -5.63 0.33 6.49
C TYR A 197 -6.81 -0.39 7.17
N ALA A 198 -7.59 -1.18 6.43
CA ALA A 198 -8.70 -1.98 6.97
C ALA A 198 -8.21 -2.96 8.05
N ALA A 199 -7.09 -3.65 7.78
CA ALA A 199 -6.49 -4.59 8.73
C ALA A 199 -5.95 -3.91 9.99
N ALA A 200 -5.39 -2.70 9.87
CA ALA A 200 -4.86 -1.94 10.99
C ALA A 200 -5.95 -1.30 11.85
N SER A 201 -7.03 -0.79 11.21
CA SER A 201 -8.09 -0.03 11.88
C SER A 201 -9.34 -0.84 12.20
N ASN A 202 -9.38 -2.15 11.86
CA ASN A 202 -10.54 -3.02 12.01
C ASN A 202 -11.83 -2.49 11.33
N VAL A 203 -11.66 -1.73 10.23
CA VAL A 203 -12.77 -1.20 9.43
C VAL A 203 -13.07 -2.15 8.26
N SER A 204 -14.34 -2.28 7.90
CA SER A 204 -14.75 -3.10 6.75
C SER A 204 -14.13 -2.60 5.44
N ILE A 205 -13.44 -3.49 4.71
CA ILE A 205 -12.87 -3.19 3.37
C ILE A 205 -13.97 -2.75 2.40
N VAL A 206 -15.15 -3.37 2.44
CA VAL A 206 -16.28 -3.03 1.57
C VAL A 206 -16.69 -1.57 1.75
N LYS A 207 -16.80 -1.11 3.01
CA LYS A 207 -17.11 0.29 3.33
C LYS A 207 -16.00 1.26 2.87
N LEU A 208 -14.73 0.86 3.05
CA LEU A 208 -13.60 1.67 2.60
C LEU A 208 -13.55 1.78 1.08
N TYR A 209 -13.77 0.69 0.36
CA TYR A 209 -13.79 0.68 -1.09
C TYR A 209 -14.95 1.51 -1.64
N ALA A 210 -16.16 1.34 -1.09
CA ALA A 210 -17.32 2.14 -1.46
C ALA A 210 -17.07 3.65 -1.21
N GLY A 211 -16.48 3.99 -0.06
CA GLY A 211 -16.17 5.37 0.29
C GLY A 211 -15.06 6.01 -0.54
N ALA A 212 -14.05 5.24 -0.95
CA ALA A 212 -12.90 5.73 -1.71
C ALA A 212 -13.16 5.85 -3.22
N LEU A 213 -14.11 5.09 -3.76
CA LEU A 213 -14.37 5.04 -5.20
C LEU A 213 -14.72 6.41 -5.78
N PHE A 214 -15.70 7.10 -5.18
CA PHE A 214 -16.15 8.40 -5.68
C PHE A 214 -15.07 9.49 -5.56
N PRO A 215 -14.40 9.69 -4.41
CA PRO A 215 -13.30 10.64 -4.29
C PRO A 215 -12.14 10.34 -5.24
N GLY A 216 -11.81 9.06 -5.46
CA GLY A 216 -10.76 8.64 -6.37
C GLY A 216 -11.06 9.00 -7.82
N LEU A 217 -12.27 8.70 -8.29
CA LEU A 217 -12.71 9.07 -9.64
C LEU A 217 -12.86 10.59 -9.82
N LEU A 218 -13.33 11.31 -8.78
CA LEU A 218 -13.38 12.76 -8.78
C LEU A 218 -11.99 13.37 -8.94
N LEU A 219 -10.99 12.85 -8.18
CA LEU A 219 -9.60 13.33 -8.28
C LEU A 219 -9.02 13.07 -9.68
N ALA A 220 -9.24 11.88 -10.25
CA ALA A 220 -8.83 11.57 -11.61
C ALA A 220 -9.47 12.54 -12.62
N GLY A 221 -10.76 12.83 -12.47
CA GLY A 221 -11.47 13.81 -13.27
C GLY A 221 -10.89 15.23 -13.14
N LEU A 222 -10.57 15.66 -11.92
CA LEU A 222 -9.95 16.97 -11.67
C LEU A 222 -8.56 17.07 -12.30
N TYR A 223 -7.74 16.03 -12.28
CA TYR A 223 -6.45 16.02 -12.98
C TYR A 223 -6.64 16.17 -14.51
N ILE A 224 -7.61 15.45 -15.08
CA ILE A 224 -7.91 15.56 -16.52
C ILE A 224 -8.38 16.97 -16.85
N VAL A 225 -9.31 17.53 -16.07
CA VAL A 225 -9.80 18.91 -16.25
C VAL A 225 -8.66 19.92 -16.16
N TYR A 226 -7.79 19.78 -15.15
CA TYR A 226 -6.61 20.65 -15.00
C TYR A 226 -5.72 20.63 -16.24
N VAL A 227 -5.41 19.45 -16.78
CA VAL A 227 -4.59 19.31 -17.99
C VAL A 227 -5.28 19.96 -19.20
N ILE A 228 -6.59 19.75 -19.39
CA ILE A 228 -7.35 20.34 -20.49
C ILE A 228 -7.35 21.86 -20.38
N VAL A 229 -7.66 22.41 -19.21
CA VAL A 229 -7.66 23.85 -18.96
C VAL A 229 -6.27 24.44 -19.20
N ARG A 230 -5.22 23.80 -18.69
CA ARG A 230 -3.85 24.26 -18.92
C ARG A 230 -3.45 24.20 -20.39
N ALA A 231 -3.84 23.15 -21.12
CA ALA A 231 -3.60 23.04 -22.56
C ALA A 231 -4.37 24.09 -23.38
N MET A 232 -5.54 24.52 -22.90
CA MET A 232 -6.31 25.61 -23.53
C MET A 232 -5.71 26.99 -23.25
N LEU A 233 -5.26 27.23 -22.00
CA LEU A 233 -4.70 28.52 -21.58
C LEU A 233 -3.25 28.70 -22.06
N ARG A 234 -2.48 27.63 -22.12
CA ARG A 234 -1.06 27.61 -22.55
C ARG A 234 -0.82 26.50 -23.58
N PRO A 235 -1.22 26.67 -24.85
CA PRO A 235 -1.04 25.65 -25.87
C PRO A 235 0.42 25.27 -26.13
N GLN A 236 1.36 26.14 -25.70
CA GLN A 236 2.80 25.88 -25.79
C GLN A 236 3.27 24.73 -24.89
N ASP A 237 2.63 24.54 -23.72
CA ASP A 237 2.95 23.48 -22.75
C ASP A 237 2.49 22.09 -23.23
N CYS A 238 1.48 22.08 -24.12
CA CYS A 238 0.82 20.88 -24.63
C CYS A 238 0.58 20.95 -26.14
N PRO A 239 1.62 20.83 -26.98
CA PRO A 239 1.46 20.89 -28.42
C PRO A 239 0.44 19.86 -28.94
N LYS A 240 -0.31 20.24 -29.96
CA LYS A 240 -1.25 19.31 -30.61
C LYS A 240 -0.47 18.22 -31.33
N PRO A 241 -0.99 16.98 -31.33
CA PRO A 241 -0.36 15.89 -32.04
C PRO A 241 -0.30 16.16 -33.54
N THR A 242 0.82 15.83 -34.17
CA THR A 242 1.01 15.93 -35.63
C THR A 242 0.26 14.80 -36.33
N LYS A 243 -0.15 15.01 -37.58
CA LYS A 243 -0.81 13.94 -38.37
C LYS A 243 0.08 12.70 -38.54
N GLU A 244 1.39 12.88 -38.54
CA GLU A 244 2.38 11.82 -38.62
C GLU A 244 2.41 10.95 -37.35
N ASP A 245 2.15 11.54 -36.18
CA ASP A 245 2.14 10.82 -34.89
C ASP A 245 0.91 9.93 -34.70
N ILE A 246 -0.19 10.25 -35.38
CA ILE A 246 -1.49 9.60 -35.15
C ILE A 246 -1.80 8.53 -36.22
N GLY A 247 -1.21 8.64 -37.41
CA GLY A 247 -1.58 7.80 -38.55
C GLY A 247 -3.02 8.00 -39.04
N GLU A 248 -3.37 7.37 -40.16
CA GLU A 248 -4.73 7.39 -40.71
C GLU A 248 -5.58 6.26 -40.11
N TYR A 249 -6.07 6.44 -38.88
CA TYR A 249 -7.01 5.49 -38.28
C TYR A 249 -8.45 5.86 -38.58
N THR A 250 -9.20 4.90 -39.13
CA THR A 250 -10.64 5.00 -39.28
C THR A 250 -11.33 4.91 -37.91
N THR A 251 -12.44 5.62 -37.72
CA THR A 251 -13.21 5.62 -36.47
C THR A 251 -13.54 4.20 -35.98
N THR A 252 -13.87 3.30 -36.91
CA THR A 252 -14.16 1.89 -36.60
C THR A 252 -12.93 1.16 -36.04
N GLN A 253 -11.74 1.42 -36.60
CA GLN A 253 -10.48 0.83 -36.11
C GLN A 253 -10.14 1.34 -34.71
N ILE A 254 -10.36 2.62 -34.44
CA ILE A 254 -10.17 3.19 -33.09
C ILE A 254 -11.11 2.51 -32.09
N PHE A 255 -12.39 2.33 -32.46
CA PHE A 255 -13.35 1.67 -31.59
C PHE A 255 -12.98 0.21 -31.29
N ILE A 256 -12.57 -0.55 -32.32
CA ILE A 256 -12.11 -1.94 -32.13
C ILE A 256 -10.86 -2.00 -31.26
N GLN A 257 -9.88 -1.12 -31.49
CA GLN A 257 -8.68 -1.05 -30.66
C GLN A 257 -9.01 -0.67 -29.22
N LEU A 258 -9.93 0.30 -29.02
CA LEU A 258 -10.40 0.70 -27.69
C LEU A 258 -11.07 -0.47 -26.97
N ALA A 259 -11.99 -1.16 -27.65
CA ALA A 259 -12.65 -2.33 -27.12
C ALA A 259 -11.69 -3.46 -26.77
N THR A 260 -10.70 -3.73 -27.59
CA THR A 260 -9.73 -4.82 -27.35
C THR A 260 -8.65 -4.47 -26.34
N SER A 261 -8.31 -3.20 -26.13
CA SER A 261 -7.25 -2.79 -25.21
C SER A 261 -7.78 -2.34 -23.86
N VAL A 262 -8.90 -1.62 -23.80
CA VAL A 262 -9.47 -1.06 -22.56
C VAL A 262 -10.43 -2.03 -21.90
N PHE A 263 -11.33 -2.65 -22.67
CA PHE A 263 -12.42 -3.46 -22.14
C PHE A 263 -11.94 -4.65 -21.28
N PRO A 264 -10.94 -5.45 -21.67
CA PRO A 264 -10.55 -6.60 -20.87
C PRO A 264 -10.00 -6.21 -19.48
N LEU A 265 -9.21 -5.13 -19.41
CA LEU A 265 -8.69 -4.63 -18.15
C LEU A 265 -9.80 -3.98 -17.30
N ALA A 266 -10.65 -3.14 -17.91
CA ALA A 266 -11.77 -2.52 -17.22
C ALA A 266 -12.76 -3.57 -16.72
N PHE A 267 -13.03 -4.61 -17.51
CA PHE A 267 -13.89 -5.74 -17.10
C PHE A 267 -13.30 -6.48 -15.90
N LEU A 268 -11.98 -6.76 -15.91
CA LEU A 268 -11.30 -7.39 -14.78
C LEU A 268 -11.47 -6.57 -13.49
N ILE A 269 -11.22 -5.25 -13.58
CA ILE A 269 -11.34 -4.33 -12.44
C ILE A 269 -12.79 -4.30 -11.95
N LEU A 270 -13.77 -4.13 -12.85
CA LEU A 270 -15.18 -4.07 -12.49
C LEU A 270 -15.70 -5.39 -11.94
N ALA A 271 -15.24 -6.53 -12.45
CA ALA A 271 -15.61 -7.84 -11.94
C ALA A 271 -15.09 -8.04 -10.51
N VAL A 272 -13.83 -7.70 -10.25
CA VAL A 272 -13.22 -7.82 -8.91
C VAL A 272 -13.87 -6.83 -7.95
N LEU A 273 -13.94 -5.56 -8.30
CA LEU A 273 -14.51 -4.53 -7.44
C LEU A 273 -16.01 -4.74 -7.23
N GLY A 274 -16.73 -5.06 -8.30
CA GLY A 274 -18.17 -5.34 -8.24
C GLY A 274 -18.48 -6.53 -7.35
N SER A 275 -17.73 -7.64 -7.46
CA SER A 275 -17.96 -8.80 -6.59
C SER A 275 -17.80 -8.48 -5.09
N ILE A 276 -16.86 -7.59 -4.75
CA ILE A 276 -16.67 -7.12 -3.36
C ILE A 276 -17.81 -6.18 -2.93
N LEU A 277 -18.15 -5.18 -3.75
CA LEU A 277 -19.14 -4.16 -3.39
C LEU A 277 -20.56 -4.71 -3.29
N PHE A 278 -20.90 -5.68 -4.16
CA PHE A 278 -22.21 -6.36 -4.10
C PHE A 278 -22.26 -7.51 -3.11
N GLY A 279 -21.16 -7.79 -2.39
CA GLY A 279 -21.11 -8.85 -1.39
C GLY A 279 -21.14 -10.26 -1.98
N LEU A 280 -20.79 -10.44 -3.26
CA LEU A 280 -20.76 -11.74 -3.94
C LEU A 280 -19.53 -12.56 -3.57
N ALA A 281 -18.45 -11.90 -3.20
CA ALA A 281 -17.18 -12.51 -2.81
C ALA A 281 -16.50 -11.73 -1.70
N THR A 282 -15.78 -12.44 -0.85
CA THR A 282 -14.86 -11.81 0.11
C THR A 282 -13.70 -11.12 -0.62
N PRO A 283 -12.99 -10.18 0.01
CA PRO A 283 -11.84 -9.53 -0.61
C PRO A 283 -10.74 -10.51 -1.07
N SER A 284 -10.51 -11.59 -0.33
CA SER A 284 -9.54 -12.64 -0.67
C SER A 284 -9.99 -13.50 -1.87
N GLU A 285 -11.27 -13.88 -1.93
CA GLU A 285 -11.84 -14.60 -3.06
C GLU A 285 -11.82 -13.74 -4.34
N ALA A 286 -12.23 -12.47 -4.24
CA ALA A 286 -12.20 -11.54 -5.34
C ALA A 286 -10.76 -11.30 -5.84
N ALA A 287 -9.79 -11.20 -4.93
CA ALA A 287 -8.37 -11.09 -5.26
C ALA A 287 -7.84 -12.34 -5.98
N ALA A 288 -8.26 -13.54 -5.57
CA ALA A 288 -7.92 -14.81 -6.22
C ALA A 288 -8.48 -14.85 -7.66
N MET A 289 -9.73 -14.46 -7.84
CA MET A 289 -10.36 -14.35 -9.16
C MET A 289 -9.66 -13.29 -10.03
N GLY A 290 -9.27 -12.16 -9.42
CA GLY A 290 -8.48 -11.14 -10.07
C GLY A 290 -7.10 -11.63 -10.53
N ALA A 291 -6.40 -12.38 -9.67
CA ALA A 291 -5.12 -12.99 -9.98
C ALA A 291 -5.22 -13.99 -11.16
N LEU A 292 -6.24 -14.84 -11.14
CA LEU A 292 -6.54 -15.75 -12.24
C LEU A 292 -6.88 -14.99 -13.53
N GLY A 293 -7.73 -13.97 -13.43
CA GLY A 293 -8.10 -13.12 -14.56
C GLY A 293 -6.90 -12.38 -15.16
N GLY A 294 -5.98 -11.87 -14.33
CA GLY A 294 -4.72 -11.27 -14.77
C GLY A 294 -3.83 -12.25 -15.53
N LEU A 295 -3.70 -13.49 -15.03
CA LEU A 295 -2.99 -14.57 -15.74
C LEU A 295 -3.63 -14.87 -17.09
N LEU A 296 -4.96 -15.03 -17.14
CA LEU A 296 -5.69 -15.29 -18.38
C LEU A 296 -5.49 -14.16 -19.39
N LEU A 297 -5.55 -12.90 -18.95
CA LEU A 297 -5.26 -11.75 -19.80
C LEU A 297 -3.85 -11.82 -20.37
N THR A 298 -2.84 -12.18 -19.56
CA THR A 298 -1.45 -12.31 -20.03
C THR A 298 -1.31 -13.36 -21.12
N VAL A 299 -2.04 -14.47 -21.02
CA VAL A 299 -2.07 -15.55 -22.04
C VAL A 299 -2.79 -15.05 -23.31
N VAL A 300 -3.97 -14.41 -23.17
CA VAL A 300 -4.74 -13.88 -24.31
C VAL A 300 -3.94 -12.84 -25.08
N TYR A 301 -3.18 -11.98 -24.40
CA TYR A 301 -2.31 -10.99 -25.04
C TYR A 301 -0.98 -11.57 -25.54
N ARG A 302 -0.79 -12.90 -25.46
CA ARG A 302 0.44 -13.60 -25.84
C ARG A 302 1.71 -13.04 -25.19
N ALA A 303 1.56 -12.50 -24.00
CA ALA A 303 2.64 -11.92 -23.21
C ALA A 303 3.16 -12.89 -22.13
N PHE A 304 2.53 -14.05 -21.98
CA PHE A 304 2.92 -15.05 -21.00
C PHE A 304 4.29 -15.63 -21.31
N THR A 305 5.22 -15.52 -20.36
CA THR A 305 6.50 -16.24 -20.36
C THR A 305 6.78 -16.74 -18.95
N TRP A 306 7.45 -17.91 -18.85
CA TRP A 306 7.80 -18.47 -17.54
C TRP A 306 8.67 -17.51 -16.71
N GLN A 307 9.55 -16.77 -17.36
CA GLN A 307 10.38 -15.77 -16.70
C GLN A 307 9.53 -14.66 -16.07
N ARG A 308 8.57 -14.09 -16.79
CA ARG A 308 7.67 -13.03 -16.27
C ARG A 308 6.83 -13.53 -15.11
N LEU A 309 6.32 -14.76 -15.20
CA LEU A 309 5.58 -15.38 -14.08
C LEU A 309 6.47 -15.50 -12.84
N ARG A 310 7.67 -16.07 -13.01
CA ARG A 310 8.63 -16.21 -11.91
C ARG A 310 8.97 -14.88 -11.27
N GLU A 311 9.25 -13.85 -12.05
CA GLU A 311 9.53 -12.51 -11.54
C GLU A 311 8.34 -11.90 -10.79
N SER A 312 7.12 -12.07 -11.31
CA SER A 312 5.89 -11.62 -10.61
C SER A 312 5.71 -12.31 -9.28
N VAL A 313 5.94 -13.62 -9.20
CA VAL A 313 5.89 -14.40 -7.96
C VAL A 313 6.94 -13.89 -6.95
N TYR A 314 8.19 -13.69 -7.39
CA TYR A 314 9.24 -13.18 -6.49
C TYR A 314 8.95 -11.79 -5.97
N LEU A 315 8.47 -10.88 -6.82
CA LEU A 315 8.08 -9.53 -6.39
C LEU A 315 6.92 -9.57 -5.40
N THR A 316 5.91 -10.40 -5.69
CA THR A 316 4.78 -10.61 -4.78
C THR A 316 5.25 -11.11 -3.42
N ALA A 317 6.06 -12.16 -3.38
CA ALA A 317 6.58 -12.73 -2.14
C ALA A 317 7.39 -11.69 -1.33
N ARG A 318 8.27 -10.95 -2.00
CA ARG A 318 9.10 -9.92 -1.36
C ARG A 318 8.25 -8.79 -0.76
N THR A 319 7.28 -8.28 -1.52
CA THR A 319 6.42 -7.18 -1.06
C THR A 319 5.46 -7.64 0.04
N THR A 320 4.89 -8.84 -0.08
CA THR A 320 4.04 -9.43 0.96
C THR A 320 4.82 -9.64 2.26
N ALA A 321 6.02 -10.21 2.19
CA ALA A 321 6.87 -10.38 3.36
C ALA A 321 7.17 -9.04 4.06
N MET A 322 7.47 -8.00 3.29
CA MET A 322 7.70 -6.66 3.82
C MET A 322 6.46 -6.14 4.56
N VAL A 323 5.27 -6.28 3.98
CA VAL A 323 4.01 -5.87 4.60
C VAL A 323 3.72 -6.66 5.88
N CYS A 324 3.88 -8.00 5.85
CA CYS A 324 3.67 -8.84 7.03
C CYS A 324 4.61 -8.47 8.19
N TRP A 325 5.91 -8.28 7.92
CA TRP A 325 6.87 -7.87 8.93
C TRP A 325 6.58 -6.47 9.49
N LEU A 326 6.07 -5.57 8.66
CA LEU A 326 5.64 -4.25 9.11
C LEU A 326 4.47 -4.35 10.09
N PHE A 327 3.49 -5.22 9.83
CA PHE A 327 2.39 -5.47 10.77
C PHE A 327 2.85 -6.11 12.08
N VAL A 328 3.70 -7.13 12.02
CA VAL A 328 4.26 -7.77 13.21
C VAL A 328 4.98 -6.74 14.09
N GLY A 329 5.84 -5.91 13.47
CA GLY A 329 6.54 -4.85 14.17
C GLY A 329 5.60 -3.80 14.75
N SER A 330 4.63 -3.34 13.96
CA SER A 330 3.67 -2.31 14.36
C SER A 330 2.77 -2.77 15.51
N TRP A 331 2.22 -3.98 15.43
CA TRP A 331 1.36 -4.50 16.49
C TRP A 331 2.13 -4.78 17.78
N THR A 332 3.37 -5.30 17.67
CA THR A 332 4.24 -5.47 18.84
C THR A 332 4.57 -4.13 19.48
N PHE A 333 4.98 -3.14 18.68
CA PHE A 333 5.25 -1.78 19.14
C PHE A 333 4.03 -1.15 19.81
N SER A 334 2.86 -1.20 19.17
CA SER A 334 1.61 -0.64 19.69
C SER A 334 1.20 -1.28 21.01
N SER A 335 1.29 -2.60 21.13
CA SER A 335 0.97 -3.32 22.38
C SER A 335 1.86 -2.91 23.54
N VAL A 336 3.17 -2.75 23.30
CA VAL A 336 4.13 -2.32 24.32
C VAL A 336 3.91 -0.84 24.68
N PHE A 337 3.68 0.01 23.67
CA PHE A 337 3.40 1.43 23.87
C PHE A 337 2.14 1.65 24.71
N SER A 338 1.07 0.91 24.41
CA SER A 338 -0.18 0.92 25.18
C SER A 338 0.06 0.42 26.62
N TYR A 339 0.80 -0.68 26.81
CA TYR A 339 1.11 -1.24 28.11
C TYR A 339 1.90 -0.26 28.99
N LEU A 340 2.83 0.51 28.42
CA LEU A 340 3.57 1.56 29.09
C LEU A 340 2.72 2.81 29.41
N GLY A 341 1.47 2.87 28.94
CA GLY A 341 0.56 3.99 29.18
C GLY A 341 0.66 5.11 28.15
N GLY A 342 1.27 4.87 26.99
CA GLY A 342 1.41 5.86 25.93
C GLY A 342 0.08 6.35 25.37
N GLU A 343 -0.92 5.47 25.26
CA GLU A 343 -2.28 5.85 24.85
C GLU A 343 -2.95 6.83 25.82
N HIS A 344 -2.73 6.63 27.12
CA HIS A 344 -3.30 7.50 28.15
C HIS A 344 -2.75 8.93 28.02
N ILE A 345 -1.44 9.09 27.80
CA ILE A 345 -0.81 10.41 27.60
C ILE A 345 -1.40 11.11 26.38
N ILE A 346 -1.51 10.41 25.25
CA ILE A 346 -2.06 10.98 24.02
C ILE A 346 -3.53 11.38 24.25
N SER A 347 -4.31 10.52 24.89
CA SER A 347 -5.70 10.79 25.21
C SER A 347 -5.86 11.99 26.15
N GLU A 348 -5.08 12.07 27.22
CA GLU A 348 -5.10 13.21 28.14
C GLU A 348 -4.66 14.51 27.45
N PHE A 349 -3.63 14.46 26.64
CA PHE A 349 -3.19 15.61 25.85
C PHE A 349 -4.29 16.13 24.94
N VAL A 350 -4.92 15.23 24.16
CA VAL A 350 -5.98 15.59 23.21
C VAL A 350 -7.22 16.12 23.93
N THR A 351 -7.65 15.45 25.01
CA THR A 351 -8.81 15.90 25.79
C THR A 351 -8.54 17.17 26.59
N GLY A 352 -7.31 17.37 27.04
CA GLY A 352 -6.85 18.58 27.75
C GLY A 352 -6.77 19.83 26.87
N LEU A 353 -6.80 19.69 25.53
CA LEU A 353 -6.85 20.82 24.60
C LEU A 353 -8.20 21.55 24.61
N ASP A 354 -9.26 20.95 25.18
CA ASP A 354 -10.62 21.48 25.28
C ASP A 354 -11.18 22.10 24.00
N ILE A 355 -10.80 21.46 22.84
CA ILE A 355 -11.20 21.89 21.50
C ILE A 355 -12.43 21.12 21.04
N SER A 356 -13.26 21.78 20.20
CA SER A 356 -14.43 21.10 19.62
C SER A 356 -14.01 19.93 18.70
N PRO A 357 -14.83 18.87 18.56
CA PRO A 357 -14.52 17.75 17.66
C PRO A 357 -14.23 18.19 16.22
N ILE A 358 -14.92 19.24 15.75
CA ILE A 358 -14.72 19.79 14.41
C ILE A 358 -13.35 20.46 14.30
N THR A 359 -12.95 21.25 15.30
CA THR A 359 -11.64 21.92 15.34
C THR A 359 -10.52 20.89 15.39
N PHE A 360 -10.68 19.80 16.18
CA PHE A 360 -9.75 18.69 16.21
C PHE A 360 -9.59 18.03 14.83
N LEU A 361 -10.69 17.74 14.14
CA LEU A 361 -10.65 17.17 12.80
C LEU A 361 -9.93 18.08 11.79
N ILE A 362 -10.18 19.39 11.84
CA ILE A 362 -9.51 20.36 10.96
C ILE A 362 -8.01 20.38 11.24
N LEU A 363 -7.59 20.43 12.51
CA LEU A 363 -6.19 20.41 12.89
C LEU A 363 -5.50 19.09 12.47
N ALA A 364 -6.16 17.96 12.70
CA ALA A 364 -5.66 16.66 12.29
C ALA A 364 -5.46 16.57 10.75
N GLN A 365 -6.44 17.05 9.99
CA GLN A 365 -6.33 17.11 8.52
C GLN A 365 -5.20 18.05 8.08
N LEU A 366 -5.01 19.16 8.75
CA LEU A 366 -3.96 20.12 8.45
C LEU A 366 -2.56 19.51 8.70
N ILE A 367 -2.40 18.76 9.80
CA ILE A 367 -1.16 18.02 10.10
C ILE A 367 -0.87 16.94 9.04
N ILE A 368 -1.91 16.24 8.57
CA ILE A 368 -1.75 15.21 7.53
C ILE A 368 -1.38 15.85 6.18
N PHE A 369 -1.85 17.08 5.93
CA PHE A 369 -1.63 17.77 4.66
C PHE A 369 -0.24 18.40 4.56
N VAL A 370 0.38 18.79 5.67
CA VAL A 370 1.73 19.38 5.74
C VAL A 370 2.80 18.30 5.80
#